data_26e9696c8015f189ec19b0913ddebd84
#
_entry.id   26e9696c8015f189ec19b0913ddebd84
#
_cell.length_a   1.000
_cell.length_b   1.000
_cell.length_c   1.000
_cell.angle_alpha   90.00
_cell.angle_beta   90.00
_cell.angle_gamma   90.00
#
_symmetry.space_group_name_H-M   'P 1'
#
loop_
_entity.id
_entity.type
_entity.pdbx_description
1 polymer ?
#
loop_
_entity_poly.entity_id
_entity_poly.type
_entity_poly.pdbx_seq_one_letter_code
_entity_poly.pdbx_strand_id
1 'polypeptide(L)'
;MHDRHRPGRAALLDLDSICYMSQELDIREAIRAEARAADELRARARAQLVSAARRGAAAGLTQRQIAEAMGRSQPEISRLLHFLPSTPRGRLLARHREEVLRIARDHGARDVRVFGSVARGTDTPESDIDLVVTLPPETSLMALARLERDISAVLGCPVDVVSAANLRESVAERVRLEGVPL
;
A
#
# COMPACT_ATOMS: atom_id res chain seq x y z
N MET A 1 -2.89 69.87 22.43
CA MET A 1 -2.65 68.49 22.79
C MET A 1 -3.07 67.68 21.60
N HIS A 2 -2.15 67.45 20.62
CA HIS A 2 -2.44 66.81 19.33
C HIS A 2 -1.78 65.45 19.35
N ASP A 3 -2.58 64.42 19.47
CA ASP A 3 -2.16 63.03 19.33
C ASP A 3 -2.14 62.67 17.85
N ARG A 4 -0.94 62.41 17.31
CA ARG A 4 -0.76 62.01 15.91
C ARG A 4 -0.71 60.49 15.85
N HIS A 5 -1.86 59.91 15.51
CA HIS A 5 -1.98 58.53 15.14
C HIS A 5 -1.11 58.23 13.90
N ARG A 6 -0.03 57.46 14.04
CA ARG A 6 0.76 56.93 12.94
C ARG A 6 0.07 55.70 12.38
N PRO A 7 -0.29 55.67 11.09
CA PRO A 7 -0.74 54.44 10.47
C PRO A 7 0.42 53.43 10.39
N GLY A 8 0.15 52.20 10.81
CA GLY A 8 1.09 51.08 10.75
C GLY A 8 1.60 50.86 9.30
N ARG A 9 2.89 50.76 9.14
CA ARG A 9 3.53 50.30 7.92
C ARG A 9 3.07 48.84 7.67
N ALA A 10 2.11 48.65 6.76
CA ALA A 10 1.92 47.38 6.10
C ALA A 10 3.24 47.03 5.41
N ALA A 11 3.88 45.95 5.82
CA ALA A 11 5.08 45.45 5.15
C ALA A 11 4.66 45.05 3.73
N LEU A 12 4.94 45.90 2.76
CA LEU A 12 4.96 45.56 1.35
C LEU A 12 6.03 44.49 1.21
N LEU A 13 5.65 43.23 0.99
CA LEU A 13 6.60 42.22 0.58
C LEU A 13 7.23 42.70 -0.72
N ASP A 14 8.54 42.78 -0.71
CA ASP A 14 9.34 43.19 -1.87
C ASP A 14 9.12 42.18 -3.01
N LEU A 15 8.99 42.67 -4.24
CA LEU A 15 8.77 41.82 -5.44
C LEU A 15 9.88 40.77 -5.58
N ASP A 16 11.09 41.06 -5.16
CA ASP A 16 12.18 40.09 -5.16
C ASP A 16 11.95 38.95 -4.16
N SER A 17 11.38 39.22 -2.99
CA SER A 17 11.02 38.20 -2.00
C SER A 17 9.88 37.32 -2.48
N ILE A 18 8.91 37.88 -3.21
CA ILE A 18 7.79 37.11 -3.79
C ILE A 18 8.32 36.21 -4.92
N CYS A 19 9.19 36.71 -5.76
CA CYS A 19 9.81 35.94 -6.85
C CYS A 19 10.66 34.79 -6.30
N TYR A 20 11.46 35.02 -5.25
CA TYR A 20 12.26 34.00 -4.59
C TYR A 20 11.40 32.91 -3.94
N MET A 21 10.33 33.29 -3.25
CA MET A 21 9.38 32.33 -2.66
C MET A 21 8.68 31.48 -3.73
N SER A 22 8.30 32.07 -4.87
CA SER A 22 7.69 31.32 -5.98
C SER A 22 8.67 30.30 -6.56
N GLN A 23 9.91 30.70 -6.78
CA GLN A 23 10.94 29.80 -7.32
C GLN A 23 11.28 28.65 -6.35
N GLU A 24 11.30 28.91 -5.04
CA GLU A 24 11.50 27.88 -4.03
C GLU A 24 10.32 26.88 -3.99
N LEU A 25 9.09 27.36 -4.13
CA LEU A 25 7.89 26.49 -4.21
C LEU A 25 7.93 25.61 -5.45
N ASP A 26 8.30 26.16 -6.61
CA ASP A 26 8.40 25.41 -7.86
C ASP A 26 9.46 24.30 -7.77
N ILE A 27 10.63 24.60 -7.18
CA ILE A 27 11.69 23.60 -6.97
C ILE A 27 11.23 22.50 -6.01
N ARG A 28 10.55 22.84 -4.92
CA ARG A 28 10.02 21.85 -3.98
C ARG A 28 8.97 20.96 -4.62
N GLU A 29 8.14 21.50 -5.49
CA GLU A 29 7.12 20.74 -6.21
C GLU A 29 7.78 19.81 -7.25
N ALA A 30 8.79 20.28 -7.98
CA ALA A 30 9.56 19.44 -8.89
C ALA A 30 10.24 18.27 -8.16
N ILE A 31 10.91 18.52 -7.03
CA ILE A 31 11.53 17.46 -6.20
C ILE A 31 10.49 16.45 -5.73
N ARG A 32 9.31 16.90 -5.29
CA ARG A 32 8.23 16.00 -4.87
C ARG A 32 7.71 15.15 -6.04
N ALA A 33 7.61 15.74 -7.23
CA ALA A 33 7.16 15.02 -8.43
C ALA A 33 8.18 13.95 -8.83
N GLU A 34 9.48 14.27 -8.83
CA GLU A 34 10.55 13.31 -9.10
C GLU A 34 10.58 12.17 -8.07
N ALA A 35 10.44 12.51 -6.77
CA ALA A 35 10.38 11.49 -5.72
C ALA A 35 9.20 10.53 -5.91
N ARG A 36 8.00 11.04 -6.21
CA ARG A 36 6.83 10.21 -6.51
C ARG A 36 7.05 9.32 -7.74
N ALA A 37 7.62 9.86 -8.81
CA ALA A 37 7.93 9.09 -10.01
C ALA A 37 8.94 7.95 -9.71
N ALA A 38 9.96 8.22 -8.90
CA ALA A 38 10.92 7.21 -8.46
C ALA A 38 10.27 6.11 -7.62
N ASP A 39 9.36 6.46 -6.72
CA ASP A 39 8.62 5.51 -5.89
C ASP A 39 7.67 4.64 -6.73
N GLU A 40 7.01 5.22 -7.73
CA GLU A 40 6.21 4.46 -8.69
C GLU A 40 7.04 3.46 -9.51
N LEU A 41 8.22 3.86 -9.97
CA LEU A 41 9.14 2.97 -10.69
C LEU A 41 9.60 1.81 -9.78
N ARG A 42 9.93 2.09 -8.53
CA ARG A 42 10.27 1.05 -7.54
C ARG A 42 9.12 0.07 -7.32
N ALA A 43 7.90 0.59 -7.16
CA ALA A 43 6.71 -0.25 -6.98
C ALA A 43 6.48 -1.17 -8.19
N ARG A 44 6.58 -0.63 -9.41
CA ARG A 44 6.45 -1.40 -10.66
C ARG A 44 7.54 -2.47 -10.78
N ALA A 45 8.80 -2.11 -10.52
CA ALA A 45 9.91 -3.05 -10.55
C ALA A 45 9.74 -4.18 -9.53
N ARG A 46 9.30 -3.86 -8.29
CA ARG A 46 9.01 -4.88 -7.29
C ARG A 46 7.87 -5.80 -7.71
N ALA A 47 6.78 -5.26 -8.26
CA ALA A 47 5.65 -6.05 -8.74
C ALA A 47 6.10 -7.05 -9.84
N GLN A 48 6.95 -6.62 -10.76
CA GLN A 48 7.52 -7.50 -11.79
C GLN A 48 8.36 -8.63 -11.18
N LEU A 49 9.19 -8.34 -10.18
CA LEU A 49 10.00 -9.35 -9.48
C LEU A 49 9.10 -10.36 -8.73
N VAL A 50 8.08 -9.89 -8.03
CA VAL A 50 7.09 -10.76 -7.36
C VAL A 50 6.38 -11.65 -8.37
N SER A 51 5.92 -11.07 -9.48
CA SER A 51 5.27 -11.83 -10.56
C SER A 51 6.17 -12.91 -11.15
N ALA A 52 7.45 -12.59 -11.43
CA ALA A 52 8.42 -13.55 -11.94
C ALA A 52 8.67 -14.69 -10.93
N ALA A 53 8.88 -14.36 -9.65
CA ALA A 53 9.08 -15.35 -8.60
C ALA A 53 7.88 -16.29 -8.45
N ARG A 54 6.66 -15.76 -8.50
CA ARG A 54 5.42 -16.55 -8.43
C ARG A 54 5.21 -17.47 -9.63
N ARG A 55 5.51 -16.99 -10.85
CA ARG A 55 5.47 -17.87 -12.04
C ARG A 55 6.43 -19.04 -11.88
N GLY A 56 7.64 -18.79 -11.37
CA GLY A 56 8.59 -19.87 -11.08
C GLY A 56 8.04 -20.87 -10.05
N ALA A 57 7.47 -20.38 -8.96
CA ALA A 57 6.87 -21.23 -7.93
C ALA A 57 5.66 -22.03 -8.48
N ALA A 58 4.80 -21.40 -9.27
CA ALA A 58 3.68 -22.07 -9.93
C ALA A 58 4.11 -23.15 -10.95
N ALA A 59 5.28 -22.98 -11.57
CA ALA A 59 5.91 -23.97 -12.43
C ALA A 59 6.63 -25.09 -11.64
N GLY A 60 6.57 -25.10 -10.29
CA GLY A 60 7.17 -26.12 -9.45
C GLY A 60 8.65 -25.91 -9.16
N LEU A 61 9.24 -24.77 -9.51
CA LEU A 61 10.64 -24.48 -9.19
C LEU A 61 10.82 -24.20 -7.69
N THR A 62 11.93 -24.70 -7.14
CA THR A 62 12.36 -24.38 -5.78
C THR A 62 12.80 -22.91 -5.66
N GLN A 63 12.74 -22.33 -4.47
CA GLN A 63 13.22 -20.96 -4.24
C GLN A 63 14.69 -20.77 -4.67
N ARG A 64 15.50 -21.80 -4.58
CA ARG A 64 16.91 -21.77 -5.01
C ARG A 64 17.02 -21.69 -6.53
N GLN A 65 16.24 -22.48 -7.26
CA GLN A 65 16.18 -22.41 -8.73
C GLN A 65 15.64 -21.09 -9.25
N ILE A 66 14.62 -20.53 -8.58
CA ILE A 66 14.08 -19.22 -8.88
C ILE A 66 15.14 -18.13 -8.63
N ALA A 67 15.89 -18.24 -7.53
CA ALA A 67 16.96 -17.31 -7.18
C ALA A 67 18.07 -17.31 -8.24
N GLU A 68 18.50 -18.47 -8.67
CA GLU A 68 19.48 -18.63 -9.73
C GLU A 68 18.99 -18.03 -11.05
N ALA A 69 17.75 -18.36 -11.49
CA ALA A 69 17.15 -17.86 -12.71
C ALA A 69 16.95 -16.33 -12.71
N MET A 70 16.71 -15.73 -11.56
CA MET A 70 16.48 -14.28 -11.40
C MET A 70 17.77 -13.49 -11.09
N GLY A 71 18.92 -14.17 -10.89
CA GLY A 71 20.17 -13.54 -10.46
C GLY A 71 20.04 -12.88 -9.07
N ARG A 72 19.30 -13.51 -8.14
CA ARG A 72 19.00 -13.03 -6.80
C ARG A 72 19.39 -14.06 -5.74
N SER A 73 19.48 -13.64 -4.49
CA SER A 73 19.67 -14.56 -3.39
C SER A 73 18.37 -15.29 -3.01
N GLN A 74 18.49 -16.52 -2.48
CA GLN A 74 17.33 -17.29 -2.02
C GLN A 74 16.52 -16.53 -0.92
N PRO A 75 17.13 -15.82 0.05
CA PRO A 75 16.38 -14.97 0.99
C PRO A 75 15.60 -13.83 0.34
N GLU A 76 16.08 -13.27 -0.79
CA GLU A 76 15.30 -12.27 -1.55
C GLU A 76 14.08 -12.91 -2.19
N ILE A 77 14.20 -14.09 -2.78
CA ILE A 77 13.07 -14.82 -3.35
C ILE A 77 12.06 -15.17 -2.26
N SER A 78 12.50 -15.63 -1.09
CA SER A 78 11.62 -15.88 0.04
C SER A 78 10.83 -14.62 0.43
N ARG A 79 11.49 -13.47 0.46
CA ARG A 79 10.85 -12.17 0.73
C ARG A 79 9.87 -11.70 -0.37
N LEU A 80 10.07 -12.12 -1.60
CA LEU A 80 9.13 -11.84 -2.70
C LEU A 80 7.89 -12.75 -2.67
N LEU A 81 8.03 -13.97 -2.18
CA LEU A 81 6.96 -14.97 -2.14
C LEU A 81 6.09 -14.90 -0.88
N HIS A 82 6.62 -14.36 0.21
CA HIS A 82 5.94 -14.28 1.51
C HIS A 82 5.72 -12.82 1.92
N PHE A 83 4.61 -12.58 2.63
CA PHE A 83 4.37 -11.30 3.27
C PHE A 83 5.39 -11.07 4.39
N LEU A 84 6.24 -10.05 4.22
CA LEU A 84 7.19 -9.65 5.25
C LEU A 84 6.88 -8.21 5.69
N PRO A 85 6.50 -8.04 6.96
CA PRO A 85 6.08 -6.76 7.50
C PRO A 85 7.28 -5.85 7.78
N SER A 86 7.73 -5.09 6.79
CA SER A 86 8.81 -4.10 6.95
C SER A 86 8.33 -2.69 7.23
N THR A 87 7.08 -2.40 6.94
CA THR A 87 6.43 -1.08 6.96
C THR A 87 5.46 -0.94 8.14
N PRO A 88 5.00 0.27 8.50
CA PRO A 88 4.13 0.48 9.65
C PRO A 88 2.84 -0.35 9.61
N ARG A 89 2.09 -0.30 8.51
CA ARG A 89 0.85 -1.08 8.34
C ARG A 89 1.13 -2.56 8.19
N GLY A 90 2.21 -2.90 7.49
CA GLY A 90 2.66 -4.29 7.38
C GLY A 90 2.96 -4.92 8.74
N ARG A 91 3.67 -4.23 9.62
CA ARG A 91 3.95 -4.73 11.00
C ARG A 91 2.69 -4.83 11.86
N LEU A 92 1.77 -3.87 11.70
CA LEU A 92 0.49 -3.90 12.38
C LEU A 92 -0.33 -5.14 11.98
N LEU A 93 -0.47 -5.36 10.68
CA LEU A 93 -1.19 -6.51 10.13
C LEU A 93 -0.55 -7.85 10.57
N ALA A 94 0.78 -7.95 10.55
CA ALA A 94 1.47 -9.17 10.99
C ALA A 94 1.27 -9.46 12.48
N ARG A 95 1.23 -8.43 13.33
CA ARG A 95 0.97 -8.58 14.77
C ARG A 95 -0.42 -9.15 15.05
N HIS A 96 -1.42 -8.74 14.27
CA HIS A 96 -2.81 -9.16 14.43
C HIS A 96 -3.24 -10.24 13.42
N ARG A 97 -2.27 -10.87 12.72
CA ARG A 97 -2.52 -11.83 11.64
C ARG A 97 -3.52 -12.92 12.00
N GLU A 98 -3.32 -13.57 13.14
CA GLU A 98 -4.17 -14.68 13.57
C GLU A 98 -5.61 -14.24 13.85
N GLU A 99 -5.76 -13.06 14.45
CA GLU A 99 -7.05 -12.48 14.75
C GLU A 99 -7.80 -12.07 13.48
N VAL A 100 -7.11 -11.42 12.53
CA VAL A 100 -7.67 -11.08 11.22
C VAL A 100 -8.12 -12.34 10.47
N LEU A 101 -7.30 -13.40 10.46
CA LEU A 101 -7.65 -14.66 9.82
C LEU A 101 -8.81 -15.37 10.54
N ARG A 102 -8.93 -15.24 11.85
CA ARG A 102 -10.08 -15.76 12.61
C ARG A 102 -11.35 -15.02 12.22
N ILE A 103 -11.35 -13.69 12.25
CA ILE A 103 -12.49 -12.87 11.84
C ILE A 103 -12.91 -13.21 10.41
N ALA A 104 -11.95 -13.30 9.49
CA ALA A 104 -12.24 -13.67 8.11
C ALA A 104 -12.98 -15.04 8.03
N ARG A 105 -12.50 -16.05 8.74
CA ARG A 105 -13.15 -17.37 8.78
C ARG A 105 -14.55 -17.31 9.39
N ASP A 106 -14.74 -16.54 10.46
CA ASP A 106 -16.05 -16.37 11.12
C ASP A 106 -17.09 -15.75 10.17
N HIS A 107 -16.64 -14.93 9.21
CA HIS A 107 -17.43 -14.37 8.12
C HIS A 107 -17.48 -15.25 6.84
N GLY A 108 -16.94 -16.48 6.89
CA GLY A 108 -16.92 -17.41 5.75
C GLY A 108 -15.88 -17.07 4.67
N ALA A 109 -15.01 -16.10 4.93
CA ALA A 109 -13.94 -15.72 4.00
C ALA A 109 -12.77 -16.70 4.03
N ARG A 110 -12.20 -16.95 2.86
CA ARG A 110 -11.02 -17.81 2.64
C ARG A 110 -9.99 -17.07 1.78
N ASP A 111 -8.79 -17.64 1.68
CA ASP A 111 -7.69 -17.12 0.84
C ASP A 111 -7.49 -15.60 1.02
N VAL A 112 -7.30 -15.19 2.29
CA VAL A 112 -7.05 -13.78 2.62
C VAL A 112 -5.69 -13.40 2.07
N ARG A 113 -5.65 -12.38 1.21
CA ARG A 113 -4.42 -11.84 0.63
C ARG A 113 -4.33 -10.35 0.87
N VAL A 114 -3.12 -9.89 1.11
CA VAL A 114 -2.79 -8.46 1.16
C VAL A 114 -2.39 -8.00 -0.22
N PHE A 115 -2.86 -6.85 -0.66
CA PHE A 115 -2.40 -6.22 -1.90
C PHE A 115 -2.12 -4.72 -1.67
N GLY A 116 -1.99 -3.92 -2.73
CA GLY A 116 -1.78 -2.49 -2.59
C GLY A 116 -0.44 -2.09 -1.98
N SER A 117 -0.43 -0.97 -1.25
CA SER A 117 0.78 -0.36 -0.69
C SER A 117 1.47 -1.28 0.32
N VAL A 118 0.71 -1.95 1.17
CA VAL A 118 1.22 -2.87 2.21
C VAL A 118 1.92 -4.08 1.58
N ALA A 119 1.34 -4.68 0.53
CA ALA A 119 1.97 -5.78 -0.17
C ALA A 119 3.25 -5.38 -0.91
N ARG A 120 3.31 -4.14 -1.39
CA ARG A 120 4.49 -3.57 -2.04
C ARG A 120 5.55 -3.09 -1.06
N GLY A 121 5.21 -2.89 0.22
CA GLY A 121 6.09 -2.32 1.23
C GLY A 121 6.35 -0.83 1.03
N THR A 122 5.35 -0.09 0.54
CA THR A 122 5.38 1.36 0.30
C THR A 122 4.34 2.11 1.14
N ASP A 123 3.69 1.44 2.09
CA ASP A 123 2.71 2.02 2.98
C ASP A 123 3.32 2.98 4.00
N THR A 124 2.52 3.96 4.39
CA THR A 124 2.81 4.94 5.45
C THR A 124 1.87 4.71 6.64
N PRO A 125 2.06 5.39 7.78
CA PRO A 125 1.11 5.32 8.89
C PRO A 125 -0.31 5.75 8.56
N GLU A 126 -0.50 6.55 7.52
CA GLU A 126 -1.79 7.06 7.04
C GLU A 126 -2.45 6.17 5.99
N SER A 127 -1.70 5.19 5.44
CA SER A 127 -2.22 4.26 4.45
C SER A 127 -3.31 3.37 5.04
N ASP A 128 -4.28 3.02 4.23
CA ASP A 128 -5.20 1.91 4.45
C ASP A 128 -4.52 0.55 4.22
N ILE A 129 -5.20 -0.52 4.62
CA ILE A 129 -4.78 -1.90 4.38
C ILE A 129 -5.76 -2.54 3.42
N ASP A 130 -5.28 -2.87 2.23
CA ASP A 130 -6.06 -3.51 1.18
C ASP A 130 -6.03 -5.04 1.33
N LEU A 131 -7.19 -5.67 1.50
CA LEU A 131 -7.34 -7.10 1.57
C LEU A 131 -8.25 -7.62 0.46
N VAL A 132 -7.86 -8.72 -0.15
CA VAL A 132 -8.74 -9.49 -1.03
C VAL A 132 -9.05 -10.84 -0.38
N VAL A 133 -10.29 -11.23 -0.42
CA VAL A 133 -10.79 -12.47 0.18
C VAL A 133 -11.67 -13.24 -0.80
N THR A 134 -11.71 -14.54 -0.67
CA THR A 134 -12.70 -15.39 -1.35
C THR A 134 -13.88 -15.60 -0.43
N LEU A 135 -15.06 -15.17 -0.85
CA LEU A 135 -16.33 -15.29 -0.13
C LEU A 135 -17.30 -16.20 -0.89
N PRO A 136 -18.28 -16.82 -0.20
CA PRO A 136 -19.39 -17.51 -0.85
C PRO A 136 -20.13 -16.60 -1.85
N PRO A 137 -20.63 -17.12 -2.98
CA PRO A 137 -21.25 -16.29 -4.03
C PRO A 137 -22.46 -15.49 -3.55
N GLU A 138 -23.18 -15.99 -2.55
CA GLU A 138 -24.38 -15.38 -1.96
C GLU A 138 -24.06 -14.31 -0.90
N THR A 139 -22.79 -14.00 -0.66
CA THR A 139 -22.39 -13.01 0.36
C THR A 139 -22.89 -11.62 -0.02
N SER A 140 -23.72 -11.03 0.84
CA SER A 140 -24.26 -9.69 0.63
C SER A 140 -23.19 -8.61 0.84
N LEU A 141 -23.39 -7.44 0.22
CA LEU A 141 -22.53 -6.27 0.47
C LEU A 141 -22.50 -5.86 1.94
N MET A 142 -23.61 -6.06 2.67
CA MET A 142 -23.67 -5.79 4.11
C MET A 142 -22.80 -6.75 4.92
N ALA A 143 -22.68 -8.00 4.50
CA ALA A 143 -21.78 -8.96 5.15
C ALA A 143 -20.32 -8.60 4.90
N LEU A 144 -19.99 -8.18 3.69
CA LEU A 144 -18.64 -7.68 3.35
C LEU A 144 -18.26 -6.44 4.18
N ALA A 145 -19.17 -5.46 4.28
CA ALA A 145 -18.96 -4.25 5.08
C ALA A 145 -18.82 -4.54 6.59
N ARG A 146 -19.47 -5.59 7.10
CA ARG A 146 -19.28 -6.06 8.49
C ARG A 146 -17.88 -6.65 8.67
N LEU A 147 -17.44 -7.51 7.77
CA LEU A 147 -16.08 -8.08 7.79
C LEU A 147 -15.01 -6.97 7.80
N GLU A 148 -15.14 -6.00 6.91
CA GLU A 148 -14.25 -4.83 6.82
C GLU A 148 -14.18 -4.04 8.12
N ARG A 149 -15.35 -3.72 8.69
CA ARG A 149 -15.45 -3.00 9.97
C ARG A 149 -14.83 -3.78 11.12
N ASP A 150 -15.09 -5.11 11.20
CA ASP A 150 -14.61 -5.94 12.29
C ASP A 150 -13.08 -6.10 12.23
N ILE A 151 -12.49 -6.20 11.03
CA ILE A 151 -11.03 -6.18 10.84
C ILE A 151 -10.47 -4.80 11.17
N SER A 152 -11.10 -3.72 10.69
CA SER A 152 -10.67 -2.33 10.97
C SER A 152 -10.65 -2.04 12.48
N ALA A 153 -11.63 -2.56 13.23
CA ALA A 153 -11.70 -2.39 14.68
C ALA A 153 -10.52 -3.03 15.41
N VAL A 154 -10.07 -4.20 14.96
CA VAL A 154 -8.90 -4.91 15.53
C VAL A 154 -7.60 -4.21 15.16
N LEU A 155 -7.48 -3.73 13.92
CA LEU A 155 -6.26 -3.11 13.45
C LEU A 155 -6.14 -1.63 13.88
N GLY A 156 -7.25 -0.99 14.27
CA GLY A 156 -7.27 0.43 14.64
C GLY A 156 -6.92 1.37 13.48
N CYS A 157 -7.16 0.93 12.23
CA CYS A 157 -6.90 1.71 11.04
C CYS A 157 -7.88 1.35 9.92
N PRO A 158 -8.01 2.20 8.88
CA PRO A 158 -8.84 1.88 7.73
C PRO A 158 -8.37 0.61 7.02
N VAL A 159 -9.32 -0.23 6.67
CA VAL A 159 -9.11 -1.47 5.91
C VAL A 159 -10.12 -1.47 4.77
N ASP A 160 -9.68 -1.81 3.58
CA ASP A 160 -10.55 -2.04 2.43
C ASP A 160 -10.57 -3.55 2.10
N VAL A 161 -11.76 -4.15 2.12
CA VAL A 161 -11.94 -5.58 1.87
C VAL A 161 -12.73 -5.78 0.60
N VAL A 162 -12.12 -6.42 -0.38
CA VAL A 162 -12.77 -6.73 -1.65
C VAL A 162 -12.92 -8.24 -1.85
N SER A 163 -14.06 -8.64 -2.40
CA SER A 163 -14.28 -10.04 -2.79
C SER A 163 -13.57 -10.33 -4.11
N ALA A 164 -12.83 -11.43 -4.18
CA ALA A 164 -12.16 -11.88 -5.40
C ALA A 164 -13.14 -12.09 -6.57
N ALA A 165 -14.40 -12.47 -6.27
CA ALA A 165 -15.44 -12.68 -7.27
C ALA A 165 -15.93 -11.36 -7.93
N ASN A 166 -15.80 -10.22 -7.24
CA ASN A 166 -16.34 -8.92 -7.68
C ASN A 166 -15.25 -8.00 -8.26
N LEU A 167 -14.04 -8.49 -8.44
CA LEU A 167 -12.95 -7.70 -9.01
C LEU A 167 -13.15 -7.46 -10.50
N ARG A 168 -12.99 -6.20 -10.93
CA ARG A 168 -12.85 -5.88 -12.35
C ARG A 168 -11.58 -6.57 -12.87
N GLU A 169 -11.58 -7.00 -14.14
CA GLU A 169 -10.47 -7.77 -14.72
C GLU A 169 -9.09 -7.12 -14.48
N SER A 170 -8.99 -5.80 -14.65
CA SER A 170 -7.74 -5.05 -14.42
C SER A 170 -7.25 -5.09 -12.96
N VAL A 171 -8.18 -5.17 -12.00
CA VAL A 171 -7.86 -5.29 -10.57
C VAL A 171 -7.56 -6.73 -10.22
N ALA A 172 -8.31 -7.68 -10.77
CA ALA A 172 -8.10 -9.11 -10.58
C ALA A 172 -6.70 -9.54 -11.05
N GLU A 173 -6.23 -9.02 -12.19
CA GLU A 173 -4.88 -9.26 -12.68
C GLU A 173 -3.83 -8.69 -11.71
N ARG A 174 -4.02 -7.48 -11.24
CA ARG A 174 -3.12 -6.85 -10.26
C ARG A 174 -3.07 -7.64 -8.95
N VAL A 175 -4.21 -8.06 -8.42
CA VAL A 175 -4.28 -8.89 -7.22
C VAL A 175 -3.59 -10.24 -7.42
N ARG A 176 -3.74 -10.86 -8.59
CA ARG A 176 -3.00 -12.10 -8.93
C ARG A 176 -1.49 -11.89 -8.94
N LEU A 177 -1.03 -10.75 -9.41
CA LEU A 177 0.40 -10.43 -9.54
C LEU A 177 1.01 -9.93 -8.22
N GLU A 178 0.32 -9.07 -7.49
CA GLU A 178 0.83 -8.38 -6.31
C GLU A 178 0.33 -8.98 -4.98
N GLY A 179 -0.85 -9.61 -4.96
CA GLY A 179 -1.50 -10.11 -3.73
C GLY A 179 -0.66 -11.19 -3.04
N VAL A 180 -0.31 -10.98 -1.78
CA VAL A 180 0.51 -11.88 -0.96
C VAL A 180 -0.39 -12.57 0.07
N PRO A 181 -0.37 -13.91 0.19
CA PRO A 181 -1.14 -14.60 1.24
C PRO A 181 -0.79 -14.05 2.62
N LEU A 182 -1.83 -13.81 3.42
CA LEU A 182 -1.69 -13.39 4.81
C LEU A 182 -1.42 -14.59 5.72
#